data_6b31be4414e4d3069af53b182a180659
#
_entry.id   6b31be4414e4d3069af53b182a180659
#
_cell.length_a   1.000
_cell.length_b   1.000
_cell.length_c   1.000
_cell.angle_alpha   90.00
_cell.angle_beta   90.00
_cell.angle_gamma   90.00
#
_symmetry.space_group_name_H-M   'P 1'
#
loop_
_entity.id
_entity.type
_entity.pdbx_description
1 polymer ?
#
loop_
_entity_poly.entity_id
_entity_poly.type
_entity_poly.pdbx_seq_one_letter_code
_entity_poly.pdbx_strand_id
1 'polypeptide(L)'
;MNTATTSTNVVLLDAVRSPFGKAGSLYAGTRADDIIVRTIRGLLERNPSVKPSEIDDVAIAAATQYGDQGMNIGRSASLLAGIPNTVPGYSIDRWCAGALTSVTTLAGSIAMGAYDLAIAGGVEHMGNHPMGDGMDPNPRYLAEKLVDTDALSMGNTAERLHDKFPHLTKERADKYALRSQEKTAAAYKSGKIQPNLIPVAVRNAEQGWGVATVDEPPRPGTTLEALAALKTPFRPQGRVTAGNAAGLNDGATAALLASESKAKELGLSPKARMITFAFAGVEPEIMGYGPVPSTLKALDKAG
;
A
#
# COMPACT_ATOMS: atom_id res chain seq x y z
N MET A 1 30.99 12.18 -27.00
CA MET A 1 31.54 11.82 -25.68
C MET A 1 30.51 10.94 -25.00
N ASN A 2 30.76 9.63 -24.95
CA ASN A 2 29.87 8.69 -24.26
C ASN A 2 30.23 8.71 -22.77
N THR A 3 29.66 9.61 -22.01
CA THR A 3 29.68 9.50 -20.56
C THR A 3 28.64 8.42 -20.21
N ALA A 4 29.11 7.22 -19.92
CA ALA A 4 28.28 6.22 -19.28
C ALA A 4 27.72 6.87 -18.00
N THR A 5 26.44 7.19 -18.01
CA THR A 5 25.72 7.66 -16.82
C THR A 5 25.80 6.51 -15.80
N THR A 6 26.70 6.65 -14.83
CA THR A 6 26.71 5.76 -13.67
C THR A 6 25.37 5.92 -12.96
N SER A 7 24.58 4.86 -12.93
CA SER A 7 23.29 4.83 -12.24
C SER A 7 23.48 5.27 -10.79
N THR A 8 22.72 6.27 -10.37
CA THR A 8 22.74 6.79 -9.01
C THR A 8 22.11 5.76 -8.05
N ASN A 9 22.78 5.47 -6.93
CA ASN A 9 22.20 4.64 -5.88
C ASN A 9 20.98 5.32 -5.26
N VAL A 10 19.88 4.59 -5.23
CA VAL A 10 18.62 5.05 -4.62
C VAL A 10 18.47 4.48 -3.23
N VAL A 11 18.16 5.31 -2.27
CA VAL A 11 18.01 4.93 -0.88
C VAL A 11 16.65 5.34 -0.31
N LEU A 12 16.14 4.52 0.61
CA LEU A 12 15.00 4.82 1.45
C LEU A 12 15.50 5.48 2.73
N LEU A 13 15.11 6.72 2.98
CA LEU A 13 15.48 7.48 4.16
C LEU A 13 14.54 7.23 5.33
N ASP A 14 13.23 7.31 5.08
CA ASP A 14 12.21 7.03 6.09
C ASP A 14 10.93 6.53 5.43
N ALA A 15 10.10 5.84 6.22
CA ALA A 15 8.76 5.43 5.80
C ALA A 15 7.82 5.41 7.01
N VAL A 16 6.61 5.92 6.80
CA VAL A 16 5.58 6.03 7.82
C VAL A 16 4.22 5.64 7.24
N ARG A 17 3.27 5.41 8.12
CA ARG A 17 1.89 5.15 7.75
C ARG A 17 0.91 5.70 8.79
N SER A 18 -0.33 5.91 8.39
CA SER A 18 -1.42 6.06 9.34
C SER A 18 -1.70 4.73 10.07
N PRO A 19 -2.37 4.72 11.22
CA PRO A 19 -3.07 3.53 11.67
C PRO A 19 -4.02 3.02 10.59
N PHE A 20 -4.17 1.70 10.44
CA PHE A 20 -5.17 1.14 9.53
C PHE A 20 -6.50 0.98 10.24
N GLY A 21 -7.57 1.52 9.64
CA GLY A 21 -8.95 1.34 10.06
C GLY A 21 -9.63 0.21 9.27
N LYS A 22 -10.70 -0.34 9.83
CA LYS A 22 -11.64 -1.15 9.04
C LYS A 22 -12.53 -0.22 8.23
N ALA A 23 -12.88 -0.64 7.03
CA ALA A 23 -13.81 0.09 6.17
C ALA A 23 -15.11 0.45 6.92
N GLY A 24 -15.47 1.72 6.88
CA GLY A 24 -16.68 2.24 7.54
C GLY A 24 -16.58 2.33 9.08
N SER A 25 -15.40 2.24 9.68
CA SER A 25 -15.18 2.33 11.12
C SER A 25 -14.30 3.53 11.50
N LEU A 26 -13.02 3.30 11.79
CA LEU A 26 -12.08 4.30 12.34
C LEU A 26 -12.09 5.64 11.59
N TYR A 27 -12.15 5.58 10.26
CA TYR A 27 -12.09 6.75 9.38
C TYR A 27 -13.43 7.15 8.76
N ALA A 28 -14.56 6.61 9.23
CA ALA A 28 -15.89 6.85 8.62
C ALA A 28 -16.26 8.33 8.44
N GLY A 29 -15.76 9.21 9.30
CA GLY A 29 -15.98 10.66 9.23
C GLY A 29 -14.74 11.46 8.79
N THR A 30 -13.71 10.81 8.23
CA THR A 30 -12.44 11.41 7.84
C THR A 30 -12.23 11.23 6.35
N ARG A 31 -11.83 12.26 5.63
CA ARG A 31 -11.58 12.20 4.19
C ARG A 31 -10.27 11.45 3.88
N ALA A 32 -10.21 10.77 2.75
CA ALA A 32 -9.00 10.07 2.29
C ALA A 32 -7.81 11.03 2.09
N ASP A 33 -8.06 12.19 1.51
CA ASP A 33 -7.04 13.22 1.30
C ASP A 33 -6.47 13.76 2.62
N ASP A 34 -7.28 13.90 3.68
CA ASP A 34 -6.79 14.29 5.01
C ASP A 34 -5.89 13.23 5.65
N ILE A 35 -6.17 11.93 5.43
CA ILE A 35 -5.36 10.83 5.95
C ILE A 35 -3.96 10.87 5.32
N ILE A 36 -3.87 10.98 3.99
CA ILE A 36 -2.57 11.03 3.30
C ILE A 36 -1.82 12.35 3.59
N VAL A 37 -2.51 13.49 3.66
CA VAL A 37 -1.93 14.79 4.03
C VAL A 37 -1.27 14.70 5.41
N ARG A 38 -1.97 14.14 6.41
CA ARG A 38 -1.39 13.98 7.76
C ARG A 38 -0.20 13.03 7.75
N THR A 39 -0.25 11.98 6.95
CA THR A 39 0.85 11.01 6.80
C THR A 39 2.09 11.66 6.19
N ILE A 40 1.94 12.48 5.13
CA ILE A 40 3.03 13.24 4.51
C ILE A 40 3.62 14.26 5.52
N ARG A 41 2.76 15.01 6.21
CA ARG A 41 3.22 15.96 7.24
C ARG A 41 4.02 15.25 8.34
N GLY A 42 3.54 14.09 8.81
CA GLY A 42 4.25 13.29 9.80
C GLY A 42 5.60 12.77 9.31
N LEU A 43 5.71 12.42 8.04
CA LEU A 43 7.00 12.07 7.43
C LEU A 43 7.97 13.25 7.45
N LEU A 44 7.53 14.45 7.08
CA LEU A 44 8.34 15.66 7.07
C LEU A 44 8.71 16.12 8.49
N GLU A 45 7.77 16.09 9.44
CA GLU A 45 8.02 16.40 10.86
C GLU A 45 9.12 15.51 11.48
N ARG A 46 9.21 14.25 11.04
CA ARG A 46 10.25 13.31 11.47
C ARG A 46 11.62 13.56 10.84
N ASN A 47 11.64 14.26 9.71
CA ASN A 47 12.85 14.53 8.93
C ASN A 47 13.08 16.04 8.76
N PRO A 48 13.35 16.79 9.84
CA PRO A 48 13.36 18.26 9.83
C PRO A 48 14.50 18.87 8.99
N SER A 49 15.52 18.09 8.63
CA SER A 49 16.56 18.53 7.68
C SER A 49 16.08 18.57 6.24
N VAL A 50 14.93 17.95 5.93
CA VAL A 50 14.31 17.97 4.60
C VAL A 50 13.46 19.23 4.46
N LYS A 51 13.87 20.14 3.61
CA LYS A 51 13.03 21.29 3.26
C LYS A 51 12.01 20.87 2.21
N PRO A 52 10.71 21.14 2.40
CA PRO A 52 9.69 20.78 1.43
C PRO A 52 9.94 21.33 0.01
N SER A 53 10.66 22.45 -0.12
CA SER A 53 11.04 23.03 -1.40
C SER A 53 12.16 22.30 -2.16
N GLU A 54 12.84 21.37 -1.50
CA GLU A 54 13.90 20.54 -2.11
C GLU A 54 13.37 19.20 -2.64
N ILE A 55 12.08 18.93 -2.45
CA ILE A 55 11.41 17.74 -2.99
C ILE A 55 11.20 17.95 -4.49
N ASP A 56 11.67 17.01 -5.31
CA ASP A 56 11.55 17.08 -6.76
C ASP A 56 10.18 16.64 -7.26
N ASP A 57 9.57 15.63 -6.61
CA ASP A 57 8.24 15.14 -7.01
C ASP A 57 7.55 14.35 -5.90
N VAL A 58 6.22 14.27 -5.99
CA VAL A 58 5.36 13.51 -5.06
C VAL A 58 4.44 12.57 -5.84
N ALA A 59 4.61 11.25 -5.66
CA ALA A 59 3.78 10.23 -6.29
C ALA A 59 2.92 9.52 -5.25
N ILE A 60 1.60 9.65 -5.34
CA ILE A 60 0.64 8.99 -4.45
C ILE A 60 -0.27 8.06 -5.25
N ALA A 61 -0.32 6.81 -4.82
CA ALA A 61 -1.20 5.81 -5.41
C ALA A 61 -2.58 5.81 -4.74
N ALA A 62 -3.60 5.58 -5.53
CA ALA A 62 -4.92 5.17 -5.09
C ALA A 62 -5.51 4.22 -6.14
N ALA A 63 -6.14 3.12 -5.71
CA ALA A 63 -6.78 2.19 -6.63
C ALA A 63 -8.13 2.74 -7.09
N THR A 64 -8.85 3.45 -6.23
CA THR A 64 -10.11 4.12 -6.54
C THR A 64 -9.87 5.62 -6.68
N GLN A 65 -9.50 6.07 -7.89
CA GLN A 65 -9.20 7.49 -8.16
C GLN A 65 -10.49 8.29 -8.41
N TYR A 66 -11.35 8.31 -7.42
CA TYR A 66 -12.67 8.94 -7.44
C TYR A 66 -12.91 9.71 -6.13
N GLY A 67 -13.83 10.69 -6.13
CA GLY A 67 -14.17 11.48 -4.96
C GLY A 67 -12.93 12.17 -4.33
N ASP A 68 -12.73 12.01 -3.04
CA ASP A 68 -11.59 12.58 -2.30
C ASP A 68 -10.26 11.83 -2.50
N GLN A 69 -10.26 10.74 -3.27
CA GLN A 69 -9.07 10.07 -3.82
C GLN A 69 -8.78 10.45 -5.28
N GLY A 70 -9.66 11.26 -5.89
CA GLY A 70 -9.54 11.72 -7.28
C GLY A 70 -8.69 12.98 -7.43
N MET A 71 -8.89 13.68 -8.56
CA MET A 71 -8.27 14.98 -8.90
C MET A 71 -6.75 15.01 -8.73
N ASN A 72 -6.05 13.95 -9.17
CA ASN A 72 -4.62 13.84 -8.97
C ASN A 72 -4.23 13.98 -7.48
N ILE A 73 -4.60 12.99 -6.67
CA ILE A 73 -4.40 13.00 -5.22
C ILE A 73 -2.92 13.27 -4.84
N GLY A 74 -1.94 12.86 -5.67
CA GLY A 74 -0.52 13.18 -5.45
C GLY A 74 -0.26 14.67 -5.43
N ARG A 75 -0.87 15.40 -6.35
CA ARG A 75 -0.74 16.87 -6.42
C ARG A 75 -1.55 17.56 -5.33
N SER A 76 -2.82 17.22 -5.16
CA SER A 76 -3.68 17.85 -4.16
C SER A 76 -3.18 17.63 -2.74
N ALA A 77 -2.76 16.40 -2.41
CA ALA A 77 -2.22 16.09 -1.10
C ALA A 77 -0.89 16.81 -0.82
N SER A 78 -0.01 16.96 -1.82
CA SER A 78 1.25 17.70 -1.64
C SER A 78 1.00 19.17 -1.27
N LEU A 79 0.08 19.84 -1.98
CA LEU A 79 -0.30 21.23 -1.68
C LEU A 79 -0.94 21.36 -0.29
N LEU A 80 -1.89 20.49 0.05
CA LEU A 80 -2.53 20.48 1.36
C LEU A 80 -1.54 20.15 2.49
N ALA A 81 -0.51 19.36 2.21
CA ALA A 81 0.55 19.06 3.18
C ALA A 81 1.48 20.26 3.45
N GLY A 82 1.42 21.30 2.63
CA GLY A 82 2.26 22.50 2.74
C GLY A 82 3.54 22.42 1.93
N ILE A 83 3.63 21.49 0.99
CA ILE A 83 4.72 21.43 0.01
C ILE A 83 4.49 22.57 -0.99
N PRO A 84 5.54 23.36 -1.37
CA PRO A 84 5.39 24.49 -2.26
C PRO A 84 4.78 24.12 -3.61
N ASN A 85 4.07 25.07 -4.21
CA ASN A 85 3.43 24.88 -5.51
C ASN A 85 4.42 24.69 -6.69
N THR A 86 5.68 24.95 -6.47
CA THR A 86 6.77 24.67 -7.42
C THR A 86 7.14 23.19 -7.50
N VAL A 87 6.79 22.41 -6.48
CA VAL A 87 7.00 20.96 -6.46
C VAL A 87 5.86 20.26 -7.17
N PRO A 88 6.11 19.49 -8.23
CA PRO A 88 5.07 18.73 -8.93
C PRO A 88 4.52 17.59 -8.08
N GLY A 89 3.45 16.97 -8.57
CA GLY A 89 2.89 15.78 -7.95
C GLY A 89 1.93 15.08 -8.90
N TYR A 90 1.84 13.75 -8.79
CA TYR A 90 0.97 12.95 -9.63
C TYR A 90 0.37 11.75 -8.91
N SER A 91 -0.74 11.27 -9.44
CA SER A 91 -1.36 10.02 -9.02
C SER A 91 -0.91 8.87 -9.90
N ILE A 92 -0.81 7.70 -9.29
CA ILE A 92 -0.51 6.46 -10.00
C ILE A 92 -1.48 5.36 -9.56
N ASP A 93 -1.79 4.45 -10.47
CA ASP A 93 -2.60 3.28 -10.17
C ASP A 93 -1.90 2.00 -10.63
N ARG A 94 -1.86 1.05 -9.76
CA ARG A 94 -1.61 -0.38 -9.98
C ARG A 94 -2.32 -1.17 -8.90
N TRP A 95 -3.54 -0.74 -8.61
CA TRP A 95 -4.39 -1.32 -7.57
C TRP A 95 -3.61 -1.57 -6.27
N CYS A 96 -3.69 -2.75 -5.67
CA CYS A 96 -3.03 -3.09 -4.40
C CYS A 96 -1.50 -2.92 -4.43
N ALA A 97 -0.86 -2.91 -5.60
CA ALA A 97 0.57 -2.66 -5.78
C ALA A 97 0.91 -1.17 -6.04
N GLY A 98 -0.08 -0.27 -5.96
CA GLY A 98 0.06 1.14 -6.31
C GLY A 98 1.14 1.86 -5.52
N ALA A 99 1.11 1.82 -4.20
CA ALA A 99 2.09 2.50 -3.35
C ALA A 99 3.53 2.01 -3.59
N LEU A 100 3.73 0.70 -3.79
CA LEU A 100 5.05 0.19 -4.17
C LEU A 100 5.45 0.63 -5.60
N THR A 101 4.48 0.79 -6.49
CA THR A 101 4.72 1.34 -7.84
C THR A 101 5.17 2.80 -7.78
N SER A 102 4.58 3.64 -6.91
CA SER A 102 5.06 5.01 -6.72
C SER A 102 6.51 5.04 -6.25
N VAL A 103 6.89 4.17 -5.31
CA VAL A 103 8.27 3.99 -4.85
C VAL A 103 9.20 3.62 -6.02
N THR A 104 8.86 2.61 -6.81
CA THR A 104 9.73 2.14 -7.90
C THR A 104 9.82 3.12 -9.07
N THR A 105 8.74 3.87 -9.35
CA THR A 105 8.72 4.89 -10.40
C THR A 105 9.65 6.05 -10.04
N LEU A 106 9.51 6.61 -8.83
CA LEU A 106 10.39 7.69 -8.36
C LEU A 106 11.84 7.22 -8.20
N ALA A 107 12.05 5.98 -7.74
CA ALA A 107 13.38 5.40 -7.68
C ALA A 107 14.04 5.30 -9.06
N GLY A 108 13.28 4.96 -10.11
CA GLY A 108 13.75 5.01 -11.49
C GLY A 108 14.19 6.42 -11.92
N SER A 109 13.41 7.44 -11.58
CA SER A 109 13.75 8.84 -11.87
C SER A 109 15.02 9.29 -11.13
N ILE A 110 15.18 8.90 -9.86
CA ILE A 110 16.39 9.18 -9.08
C ILE A 110 17.60 8.43 -9.69
N ALA A 111 17.45 7.16 -10.05
CA ALA A 111 18.53 6.37 -10.65
C ALA A 111 19.02 6.94 -11.99
N MET A 112 18.13 7.59 -12.74
CA MET A 112 18.47 8.30 -13.98
C MET A 112 19.06 9.70 -13.76
N GLY A 113 19.09 10.19 -12.51
CA GLY A 113 19.58 11.53 -12.17
C GLY A 113 18.59 12.65 -12.51
N ALA A 114 17.30 12.34 -12.72
CA ALA A 114 16.27 13.34 -12.92
C ALA A 114 15.81 13.97 -11.61
N TYR A 115 15.86 13.23 -10.51
CA TYR A 115 15.49 13.66 -9.17
C TYR A 115 16.59 13.28 -8.17
N ASP A 116 16.66 14.02 -7.05
CA ASP A 116 17.52 13.71 -5.91
C ASP A 116 16.72 13.36 -4.65
N LEU A 117 15.48 13.88 -4.53
CA LEU A 117 14.66 13.72 -3.34
C LEU A 117 13.17 13.65 -3.73
N ALA A 118 12.47 12.61 -3.32
CA ALA A 118 11.08 12.42 -3.68
C ALA A 118 10.25 11.76 -2.57
N ILE A 119 8.93 12.03 -2.56
CA ILE A 119 7.97 11.38 -1.67
C ILE A 119 7.10 10.42 -2.49
N ALA A 120 7.13 9.14 -2.12
CA ALA A 120 6.26 8.09 -2.62
C ALA A 120 5.22 7.70 -1.56
N GLY A 121 4.04 7.27 -1.98
CA GLY A 121 3.05 6.79 -1.02
C GLY A 121 1.80 6.25 -1.67
N GLY A 122 0.79 6.04 -0.85
CA GLY A 122 -0.54 5.65 -1.31
C GLY A 122 -1.58 5.82 -0.21
N VAL A 123 -2.82 5.94 -0.62
CA VAL A 123 -3.99 6.01 0.24
C VAL A 123 -5.11 5.17 -0.34
N GLU A 124 -5.85 4.49 0.53
CA GLU A 124 -7.10 3.85 0.17
C GLU A 124 -8.09 4.00 1.30
N HIS A 125 -9.32 4.35 0.96
CA HIS A 125 -10.42 4.53 1.90
C HIS A 125 -11.64 3.72 1.42
N MET A 126 -11.59 2.42 1.67
CA MET A 126 -12.64 1.49 1.22
C MET A 126 -13.97 1.68 1.96
N GLY A 127 -13.97 2.41 3.07
CA GLY A 127 -15.18 2.80 3.78
C GLY A 127 -16.00 3.84 3.04
N ASN A 128 -15.35 4.83 2.39
CA ASN A 128 -16.00 5.87 1.59
C ASN A 128 -16.07 5.49 0.11
N HIS A 129 -15.10 4.74 -0.37
CA HIS A 129 -14.98 4.27 -1.76
C HIS A 129 -14.95 2.74 -1.78
N PRO A 130 -16.11 2.07 -1.71
CA PRO A 130 -16.19 0.62 -1.77
C PRO A 130 -15.52 0.06 -3.03
N MET A 131 -14.97 -1.15 -2.93
CA MET A 131 -14.35 -1.82 -4.08
C MET A 131 -15.33 -1.92 -5.26
N GLY A 132 -14.92 -1.37 -6.40
CA GLY A 132 -15.78 -1.27 -7.59
C GLY A 132 -16.52 0.05 -7.76
N ASP A 133 -16.45 0.96 -6.79
CA ASP A 133 -17.05 2.29 -6.92
C ASP A 133 -16.38 3.09 -8.06
N GLY A 134 -17.21 3.73 -8.89
CA GLY A 134 -16.73 4.49 -10.05
C GLY A 134 -16.08 3.65 -11.17
N MET A 135 -16.11 2.32 -11.09
CA MET A 135 -15.58 1.44 -12.14
C MET A 135 -16.59 1.27 -13.28
N ASP A 136 -16.11 1.41 -14.51
CA ASP A 136 -16.86 1.11 -15.74
C ASP A 136 -16.02 0.16 -16.63
N PRO A 137 -15.96 -1.14 -16.29
CA PRO A 137 -15.15 -2.09 -17.05
C PRO A 137 -15.73 -2.28 -18.46
N ASN A 138 -14.86 -2.24 -19.47
CA ASN A 138 -15.28 -2.46 -20.84
C ASN A 138 -15.93 -3.85 -20.99
N PRO A 139 -17.19 -3.93 -21.46
CA PRO A 139 -17.92 -5.21 -21.59
C PRO A 139 -17.22 -6.23 -22.51
N ARG A 140 -16.32 -5.79 -23.37
CA ARG A 140 -15.49 -6.66 -24.20
C ARG A 140 -14.59 -7.60 -23.40
N TYR A 141 -14.24 -7.25 -22.17
CA TYR A 141 -13.46 -8.16 -21.30
C TYR A 141 -14.13 -9.53 -21.17
N LEU A 142 -15.45 -9.54 -20.96
CA LEU A 142 -16.23 -10.77 -20.85
C LEU A 142 -16.67 -11.32 -22.21
N ALA A 143 -17.10 -10.45 -23.13
CA ALA A 143 -17.58 -10.84 -24.45
C ALA A 143 -16.49 -11.53 -25.29
N GLU A 144 -15.26 -11.04 -25.23
CA GLU A 144 -14.11 -11.62 -25.92
C GLU A 144 -13.36 -12.68 -25.08
N LYS A 145 -13.87 -13.01 -23.89
CA LYS A 145 -13.30 -13.99 -22.97
C LYS A 145 -11.84 -13.67 -22.58
N LEU A 146 -11.52 -12.39 -22.47
CA LEU A 146 -10.20 -11.92 -22.00
C LEU A 146 -10.07 -12.06 -20.49
N VAL A 147 -11.18 -12.00 -19.78
CA VAL A 147 -11.28 -12.10 -18.31
C VAL A 147 -12.49 -12.96 -17.98
N ASP A 148 -12.35 -13.88 -17.04
CA ASP A 148 -13.46 -14.63 -16.46
C ASP A 148 -14.19 -13.76 -15.41
N THR A 149 -15.48 -13.97 -15.20
CA THR A 149 -16.28 -13.28 -14.18
C THR A 149 -15.70 -13.45 -12.77
N ASP A 150 -15.08 -14.60 -12.48
CA ASP A 150 -14.43 -14.88 -11.20
C ASP A 150 -13.27 -13.91 -10.91
N ALA A 151 -12.58 -13.39 -11.95
CA ALA A 151 -11.51 -12.43 -11.80
C ALA A 151 -11.96 -11.07 -11.25
N LEU A 152 -13.25 -10.77 -11.29
CA LEU A 152 -13.83 -9.55 -10.75
C LEU A 152 -14.07 -9.61 -9.22
N SER A 153 -13.83 -10.76 -8.60
CA SER A 153 -13.99 -10.98 -7.16
C SER A 153 -12.71 -11.52 -6.55
N MET A 154 -12.10 -10.78 -5.64
CA MET A 154 -10.84 -11.17 -5.00
C MET A 154 -10.93 -12.50 -4.26
N GLY A 155 -12.07 -12.78 -3.61
CA GLY A 155 -12.29 -14.05 -2.95
C GLY A 155 -12.37 -15.22 -3.93
N ASN A 156 -13.02 -15.03 -5.09
CA ASN A 156 -13.08 -16.04 -6.14
C ASN A 156 -11.70 -16.30 -6.74
N THR A 157 -10.89 -15.27 -6.99
CA THR A 157 -9.50 -15.46 -7.47
C THR A 157 -8.65 -16.25 -6.46
N ALA A 158 -8.86 -16.03 -5.17
CA ALA A 158 -8.19 -16.80 -4.13
C ALA A 158 -8.66 -18.28 -4.12
N GLU A 159 -9.96 -18.53 -4.31
CA GLU A 159 -10.48 -19.91 -4.46
C GLU A 159 -9.89 -20.60 -5.71
N ARG A 160 -9.74 -19.89 -6.83
CA ARG A 160 -9.08 -20.41 -8.04
C ARG A 160 -7.61 -20.79 -7.80
N LEU A 161 -6.91 -20.03 -6.96
CA LEU A 161 -5.55 -20.39 -6.53
C LEU A 161 -5.53 -21.70 -5.74
N HIS A 162 -6.48 -21.91 -4.85
CA HIS A 162 -6.63 -23.16 -4.13
C HIS A 162 -6.93 -24.35 -5.07
N ASP A 163 -7.66 -24.13 -6.17
CA ASP A 163 -7.90 -25.16 -7.18
C ASP A 163 -6.63 -25.47 -7.97
N LYS A 164 -5.91 -24.43 -8.42
CA LYS A 164 -4.65 -24.57 -9.16
C LYS A 164 -3.55 -25.20 -8.30
N PHE A 165 -3.57 -24.97 -6.99
CA PHE A 165 -2.59 -25.49 -6.03
C PHE A 165 -3.29 -26.24 -4.88
N PRO A 166 -3.75 -27.49 -5.10
CA PRO A 166 -4.54 -28.25 -4.13
C PRO A 166 -3.88 -28.44 -2.75
N HIS A 167 -2.54 -28.39 -2.69
CA HIS A 167 -1.79 -28.45 -1.43
C HIS A 167 -1.97 -27.21 -0.54
N LEU A 168 -2.52 -26.12 -1.05
CA LEU A 168 -2.93 -24.94 -0.29
C LEU A 168 -4.31 -25.20 0.32
N THR A 169 -4.35 -25.98 1.38
CA THR A 169 -5.60 -26.30 2.09
C THR A 169 -6.08 -25.14 2.95
N LYS A 170 -7.39 -25.14 3.31
CA LYS A 170 -7.95 -24.15 4.27
C LYS A 170 -7.14 -24.12 5.57
N GLU A 171 -6.83 -25.31 6.13
CA GLU A 171 -6.05 -25.42 7.36
C GLU A 171 -4.66 -24.74 7.24
N ARG A 172 -3.99 -24.90 6.09
CA ARG A 172 -2.70 -24.25 5.83
C ARG A 172 -2.85 -22.73 5.78
N ALA A 173 -3.90 -22.22 5.15
CA ALA A 173 -4.21 -20.80 5.09
C ALA A 173 -4.55 -20.24 6.49
N ASP A 174 -5.34 -20.98 7.28
CA ASP A 174 -5.69 -20.61 8.66
C ASP A 174 -4.45 -20.58 9.57
N LYS A 175 -3.55 -21.54 9.47
CA LYS A 175 -2.26 -21.55 10.20
C LYS A 175 -1.39 -20.34 9.83
N TYR A 176 -1.37 -19.94 8.54
CA TYR A 176 -0.66 -18.75 8.11
C TYR A 176 -1.28 -17.49 8.73
N ALA A 177 -2.61 -17.38 8.70
CA ALA A 177 -3.35 -16.26 9.28
C ALA A 177 -3.14 -16.15 10.79
N LEU A 178 -3.22 -17.27 11.52
CA LEU A 178 -2.93 -17.33 12.96
C LEU A 178 -1.52 -16.78 13.25
N ARG A 179 -0.51 -17.30 12.54
CA ARG A 179 0.87 -16.83 12.70
C ARG A 179 1.02 -15.32 12.41
N SER A 180 0.26 -14.79 11.45
CA SER A 180 0.24 -13.35 11.15
C SER A 180 -0.31 -12.55 12.33
N GLN A 181 -1.42 -12.97 12.94
CA GLN A 181 -2.00 -12.34 14.12
C GLN A 181 -1.06 -12.38 15.33
N GLU A 182 -0.43 -13.52 15.59
CA GLU A 182 0.55 -13.69 16.68
C GLU A 182 1.76 -12.76 16.51
N LYS A 183 2.32 -12.68 15.28
CA LYS A 183 3.43 -11.77 14.97
C LYS A 183 3.05 -10.31 15.14
N THR A 184 1.85 -9.93 14.72
CA THR A 184 1.34 -8.57 14.87
C THR A 184 1.18 -8.23 16.36
N ALA A 185 0.58 -9.09 17.15
CA ALA A 185 0.44 -8.90 18.61
C ALA A 185 1.82 -8.77 19.30
N ALA A 186 2.77 -9.63 18.93
CA ALA A 186 4.13 -9.58 19.46
C ALA A 186 4.86 -8.27 19.06
N ALA A 187 4.68 -7.80 17.83
CA ALA A 187 5.27 -6.56 17.34
C ALA A 187 4.69 -5.32 18.04
N TYR A 188 3.38 -5.30 18.30
CA TYR A 188 2.76 -4.27 19.14
C TYR A 188 3.30 -4.30 20.58
N LYS A 189 3.33 -5.48 21.20
CA LYS A 189 3.85 -5.66 22.57
C LYS A 189 5.30 -5.21 22.73
N SER A 190 6.12 -5.42 21.70
CA SER A 190 7.54 -5.04 21.69
C SER A 190 7.82 -3.60 21.22
N GLY A 191 6.78 -2.81 20.91
CA GLY A 191 6.94 -1.43 20.43
C GLY A 191 7.53 -1.28 19.03
N LYS A 192 7.51 -2.34 18.20
CA LYS A 192 8.11 -2.29 16.85
C LYS A 192 7.22 -1.62 15.80
N ILE A 193 5.90 -1.54 16.03
CA ILE A 193 4.96 -0.94 15.09
C ILE A 193 4.82 0.57 15.31
N GLN A 194 4.69 0.97 16.57
CA GLN A 194 4.39 2.35 16.98
C GLN A 194 5.32 3.42 16.38
N PRO A 195 6.63 3.19 16.24
CA PRO A 195 7.54 4.19 15.67
C PRO A 195 7.22 4.57 14.22
N ASN A 196 6.48 3.74 13.48
CA ASN A 196 6.12 3.99 12.08
C ASN A 196 4.71 4.57 11.94
N LEU A 197 3.94 4.66 13.02
CA LEU A 197 2.58 5.19 13.00
C LEU A 197 2.59 6.71 13.17
N ILE A 198 1.89 7.39 12.28
CA ILE A 198 1.57 8.81 12.39
C ILE A 198 0.15 8.94 12.95
N PRO A 199 -0.03 9.56 14.11
CA PRO A 199 -1.38 9.81 14.65
C PRO A 199 -2.21 10.65 13.69
N VAL A 200 -3.46 10.24 13.47
CA VAL A 200 -4.41 10.93 12.57
C VAL A 200 -5.63 11.37 13.38
N ALA A 201 -6.03 12.63 13.25
CA ALA A 201 -7.29 13.09 13.78
C ALA A 201 -8.44 12.41 13.04
N VAL A 202 -9.37 11.84 13.79
CA VAL A 202 -10.53 11.12 13.25
C VAL A 202 -11.80 11.74 13.81
N ARG A 203 -12.87 11.69 13.02
CA ARG A 203 -14.19 12.15 13.46
C ARG A 203 -15.14 10.96 13.52
N ASN A 204 -15.61 10.67 14.71
CA ASN A 204 -16.67 9.70 14.93
C ASN A 204 -18.01 10.43 15.13
N ALA A 205 -19.09 9.93 14.51
CA ALA A 205 -20.41 10.55 14.59
C ALA A 205 -20.97 10.61 16.03
N GLU A 206 -20.63 9.60 16.86
CA GLU A 206 -21.14 9.48 18.23
C GLU A 206 -20.23 10.13 19.28
N GLN A 207 -18.90 10.04 19.08
CA GLN A 207 -17.90 10.46 20.05
C GLN A 207 -17.22 11.80 19.71
N GLY A 208 -17.53 12.38 18.54
CA GLY A 208 -16.90 13.62 18.07
C GLY A 208 -15.46 13.38 17.57
N TRP A 209 -14.55 14.32 17.88
CA TRP A 209 -13.16 14.26 17.46
C TRP A 209 -12.32 13.37 18.38
N GLY A 210 -11.49 12.52 17.78
CA GLY A 210 -10.52 11.65 18.45
C GLY A 210 -9.21 11.60 17.69
N VAL A 211 -8.28 10.74 18.14
CA VAL A 211 -6.99 10.51 17.49
C VAL A 211 -6.78 9.01 17.30
N ALA A 212 -6.62 8.58 16.05
CA ALA A 212 -6.22 7.23 15.72
C ALA A 212 -4.70 7.06 15.96
N THR A 213 -4.33 6.09 16.79
CA THR A 213 -2.94 5.80 17.16
C THR A 213 -2.60 4.31 17.04
N VAL A 214 -3.59 3.45 16.77
CA VAL A 214 -3.46 2.00 16.77
C VAL A 214 -4.25 1.43 15.60
N ASP A 215 -3.74 0.36 14.98
CA ASP A 215 -4.45 -0.38 13.93
C ASP A 215 -5.68 -1.09 14.50
N GLU A 216 -6.80 -0.98 13.81
CA GLU A 216 -8.07 -1.59 14.20
C GLU A 216 -8.23 -3.06 13.74
N PRO A 217 -7.68 -3.49 12.58
CA PRO A 217 -7.88 -4.84 12.06
C PRO A 217 -7.28 -5.98 12.89
N PRO A 218 -6.15 -5.83 13.61
CA PRO A 218 -5.55 -6.92 14.37
C PRO A 218 -6.50 -7.50 15.41
N ARG A 219 -6.48 -8.84 15.56
CA ARG A 219 -7.32 -9.61 16.50
C ARG A 219 -6.45 -10.48 17.42
N PRO A 220 -5.91 -9.90 18.50
CA PRO A 220 -5.18 -10.67 19.51
C PRO A 220 -6.07 -11.77 20.09
N GLY A 221 -5.51 -12.94 20.35
CA GLY A 221 -6.27 -14.08 20.87
C GLY A 221 -7.00 -14.91 19.82
N THR A 222 -6.76 -14.67 18.53
CA THR A 222 -7.22 -15.58 17.45
C THR A 222 -6.70 -17.00 17.72
N THR A 223 -7.55 -18.02 17.52
CA THR A 223 -7.17 -19.44 17.64
C THR A 223 -7.44 -20.19 16.33
N LEU A 224 -6.80 -21.34 16.17
CA LEU A 224 -6.98 -22.17 14.97
C LEU A 224 -8.42 -22.73 14.89
N GLU A 225 -9.01 -23.08 16.03
CA GLU A 225 -10.40 -23.56 16.15
C GLU A 225 -11.39 -22.47 15.69
N ALA A 226 -11.17 -21.22 16.12
CA ALA A 226 -12.01 -20.10 15.70
C ALA A 226 -11.90 -19.85 14.20
N LEU A 227 -10.71 -19.93 13.62
CA LEU A 227 -10.50 -19.80 12.18
C LEU A 227 -11.15 -20.96 11.39
N ALA A 228 -11.00 -22.19 11.88
CA ALA A 228 -11.58 -23.37 11.26
C ALA A 228 -13.11 -23.31 11.17
N ALA A 229 -13.76 -22.71 12.18
CA ALA A 229 -15.22 -22.57 12.25
C ALA A 229 -15.80 -21.47 11.33
N LEU A 230 -14.97 -20.64 10.71
CA LEU A 230 -15.45 -19.54 9.84
C LEU A 230 -16.06 -20.08 8.55
N LYS A 231 -17.14 -19.42 8.12
CA LYS A 231 -17.83 -19.68 6.85
C LYS A 231 -16.97 -19.32 5.65
N THR A 232 -17.19 -20.02 4.54
CA THR A 232 -16.56 -19.78 3.24
C THR A 232 -17.56 -19.05 2.32
N PRO A 233 -17.55 -17.68 2.31
CA PRO A 233 -18.60 -16.88 1.68
C PRO A 233 -18.57 -16.90 0.15
N PHE A 234 -17.43 -17.22 -0.47
CA PHE A 234 -17.28 -17.12 -1.93
C PHE A 234 -17.77 -18.35 -2.68
N ARG A 235 -17.71 -19.52 -2.06
CA ARG A 235 -18.34 -20.74 -2.57
C ARG A 235 -18.61 -21.77 -1.46
N PRO A 236 -19.61 -22.67 -1.63
CA PRO A 236 -19.83 -23.78 -0.73
C PRO A 236 -18.57 -24.66 -0.60
N GLN A 237 -18.20 -25.04 0.63
CA GLN A 237 -17.00 -25.84 0.91
C GLN A 237 -15.69 -25.24 0.36
N GLY A 238 -15.64 -23.92 0.21
CA GLY A 238 -14.45 -23.17 -0.18
C GLY A 238 -13.36 -23.21 0.91
N ARG A 239 -12.26 -22.48 0.66
CA ARG A 239 -11.12 -22.40 1.56
C ARG A 239 -10.88 -20.99 2.09
N VAL A 240 -11.45 -19.98 1.40
CA VAL A 240 -11.29 -18.57 1.76
C VAL A 240 -12.35 -18.16 2.79
N THR A 241 -11.90 -17.54 3.87
CA THR A 241 -12.76 -17.06 4.97
C THR A 241 -12.36 -15.65 5.39
N ALA A 242 -13.19 -14.96 6.16
CA ALA A 242 -12.85 -13.68 6.77
C ALA A 242 -11.63 -13.73 7.72
N GLY A 243 -11.21 -14.90 8.13
CA GLY A 243 -10.05 -15.08 9.02
C GLY A 243 -8.73 -15.31 8.29
N ASN A 244 -8.76 -15.82 7.05
CA ASN A 244 -7.58 -16.09 6.24
C ASN A 244 -7.48 -15.20 4.98
N ALA A 245 -8.32 -14.17 4.90
CA ALA A 245 -8.28 -13.13 3.87
C ALA A 245 -8.05 -11.76 4.51
N ALA A 246 -7.51 -10.81 3.75
CA ALA A 246 -7.44 -9.41 4.17
C ALA A 246 -8.85 -8.80 4.26
N GLY A 247 -9.10 -7.98 5.28
CA GLY A 247 -10.30 -7.17 5.36
C GLY A 247 -10.27 -6.00 4.39
N LEU A 248 -11.42 -5.33 4.21
CA LEU A 248 -11.50 -4.02 3.59
C LEU A 248 -11.05 -2.99 4.62
N ASN A 249 -10.05 -2.19 4.28
CA ASN A 249 -9.40 -1.30 5.22
C ASN A 249 -9.17 0.09 4.63
N ASP A 250 -8.95 1.05 5.54
CA ASP A 250 -8.67 2.45 5.26
C ASP A 250 -7.29 2.81 5.81
N GLY A 251 -6.51 3.61 5.09
CA GLY A 251 -5.22 4.08 5.57
C GLY A 251 -4.33 4.66 4.48
N ALA A 252 -3.20 5.22 4.91
CA ALA A 252 -2.21 5.84 4.01
C ALA A 252 -0.78 5.53 4.42
N THR A 253 0.12 5.59 3.44
CA THR A 253 1.56 5.41 3.61
C THR A 253 2.33 6.53 2.92
N ALA A 254 3.48 6.90 3.46
CA ALA A 254 4.42 7.81 2.81
C ALA A 254 5.86 7.37 3.06
N ALA A 255 6.69 7.45 2.02
CA ALA A 255 8.11 7.09 2.05
C ALA A 255 8.95 8.20 1.45
N LEU A 256 10.11 8.48 2.04
CA LEU A 256 11.09 9.43 1.57
C LEU A 256 12.23 8.72 0.87
N LEU A 257 12.39 8.99 -0.41
CA LEU A 257 13.42 8.41 -1.28
C LEU A 257 14.44 9.49 -1.65
N ALA A 258 15.70 9.13 -1.72
CA ALA A 258 16.74 10.04 -2.17
C ALA A 258 17.83 9.34 -2.98
N SER A 259 18.63 10.17 -3.69
CA SER A 259 19.95 9.76 -4.12
C SER A 259 20.88 9.59 -2.90
N GLU A 260 21.85 8.71 -3.00
CA GLU A 260 22.81 8.51 -1.89
C GLU A 260 23.61 9.79 -1.59
N SER A 261 23.87 10.63 -2.60
CA SER A 261 24.49 11.94 -2.45
C SER A 261 23.62 12.90 -1.65
N LYS A 262 22.32 12.98 -1.97
CA LYS A 262 21.36 13.84 -1.26
C LYS A 262 21.15 13.37 0.18
N ALA A 263 21.13 12.07 0.43
CA ALA A 263 21.08 11.52 1.79
C ALA A 263 22.26 12.02 2.65
N LYS A 264 23.49 12.01 2.10
CA LYS A 264 24.69 12.52 2.77
C LYS A 264 24.62 14.03 3.02
N GLU A 265 24.16 14.80 2.02
CA GLU A 265 23.97 16.26 2.14
C GLU A 265 22.98 16.60 3.27
N LEU A 266 21.89 15.85 3.39
CA LEU A 266 20.89 16.04 4.44
C LEU A 266 21.33 15.53 5.83
N GLY A 267 22.44 14.81 5.90
CA GLY A 267 22.91 14.15 7.13
C GLY A 267 22.02 12.99 7.58
N LEU A 268 21.26 12.39 6.66
CA LEU A 268 20.34 11.30 6.96
C LEU A 268 20.96 9.94 6.64
N SER A 269 20.80 9.00 7.57
CA SER A 269 21.25 7.61 7.37
C SER A 269 20.19 6.81 6.64
N PRO A 270 20.51 6.17 5.48
CA PRO A 270 19.59 5.31 4.77
C PRO A 270 19.12 4.11 5.60
N LYS A 271 17.84 3.82 5.59
CA LYS A 271 17.24 2.60 6.17
C LYS A 271 17.39 1.39 5.25
N ALA A 272 17.42 1.62 3.94
CA ALA A 272 17.60 0.59 2.92
C ALA A 272 18.12 1.21 1.62
N ARG A 273 18.75 0.37 0.78
CA ARG A 273 19.09 0.71 -0.61
C ARG A 273 18.22 -0.12 -1.53
N MET A 274 17.70 0.49 -2.59
CA MET A 274 17.02 -0.23 -3.64
C MET A 274 18.04 -0.92 -4.54
N ILE A 275 17.97 -2.24 -4.61
CA ILE A 275 18.85 -3.04 -5.49
C ILE A 275 18.22 -3.17 -6.87
N THR A 276 16.96 -3.61 -6.92
CA THR A 276 16.20 -3.80 -8.16
C THR A 276 14.70 -3.91 -7.85
N PHE A 277 13.90 -3.95 -8.90
CA PHE A 277 12.48 -4.28 -8.82
C PHE A 277 12.02 -5.00 -10.08
N ALA A 278 10.89 -5.67 -10.01
CA ALA A 278 10.25 -6.29 -11.16
C ALA A 278 8.74 -6.34 -11.03
N PHE A 279 8.07 -6.36 -12.16
CA PHE A 279 6.64 -6.58 -12.29
C PHE A 279 6.40 -7.81 -13.17
N ALA A 280 5.28 -8.51 -12.93
CA ALA A 280 4.83 -9.62 -13.74
C ALA A 280 3.30 -9.58 -13.90
N GLY A 281 2.81 -9.83 -15.11
CA GLY A 281 1.42 -10.12 -15.38
C GLY A 281 1.15 -11.61 -15.21
N VAL A 282 -0.06 -11.95 -14.79
CA VAL A 282 -0.57 -13.33 -14.67
C VAL A 282 -2.00 -13.38 -15.17
N GLU A 283 -2.55 -14.58 -15.31
CA GLU A 283 -3.97 -14.77 -15.63
C GLU A 283 -4.83 -14.03 -14.58
N PRO A 284 -5.81 -13.21 -14.99
CA PRO A 284 -6.62 -12.41 -14.06
C PRO A 284 -7.29 -13.24 -12.96
N GLU A 285 -7.75 -14.44 -13.28
CA GLU A 285 -8.47 -15.35 -12.37
C GLU A 285 -7.60 -15.87 -11.21
N ILE A 286 -6.29 -15.71 -11.31
CA ILE A 286 -5.32 -16.11 -10.28
C ILE A 286 -4.38 -14.97 -9.90
N MET A 287 -4.88 -13.74 -9.90
CA MET A 287 -4.07 -12.53 -9.68
C MET A 287 -3.16 -12.61 -8.43
N GLY A 288 -3.58 -13.32 -7.39
CA GLY A 288 -2.78 -13.53 -6.18
C GLY A 288 -1.50 -14.33 -6.39
N TYR A 289 -1.30 -14.97 -7.56
CA TYR A 289 -0.04 -15.59 -7.95
C TYR A 289 1.01 -14.57 -8.41
N GLY A 290 0.61 -13.36 -8.81
CA GLY A 290 1.47 -12.32 -9.35
C GLY A 290 2.75 -12.02 -8.55
N PRO A 291 2.73 -12.00 -7.20
CA PRO A 291 3.94 -11.81 -6.39
C PRO A 291 5.02 -12.88 -6.63
N VAL A 292 4.66 -14.10 -7.00
CA VAL A 292 5.64 -15.19 -7.23
C VAL A 292 6.54 -14.91 -8.43
N PRO A 293 6.03 -14.76 -9.67
CA PRO A 293 6.88 -14.48 -10.82
C PRO A 293 7.57 -13.10 -10.73
N SER A 294 6.96 -12.09 -10.13
CA SER A 294 7.62 -10.79 -9.95
C SER A 294 8.80 -10.88 -8.99
N THR A 295 8.66 -11.63 -7.89
CA THR A 295 9.76 -11.86 -6.93
C THR A 295 10.90 -12.65 -7.57
N LEU A 296 10.61 -13.76 -8.25
CA LEU A 296 11.63 -14.54 -8.94
C LEU A 296 12.41 -13.69 -9.96
N LYS A 297 11.69 -12.88 -10.74
CA LYS A 297 12.29 -11.96 -11.71
C LYS A 297 13.15 -10.88 -11.05
N ALA A 298 12.76 -10.39 -9.87
CA ALA A 298 13.54 -9.41 -9.12
C ALA A 298 14.82 -10.05 -8.53
N LEU A 299 14.72 -11.27 -7.98
CA LEU A 299 15.85 -12.00 -7.44
C LEU A 299 16.87 -12.35 -8.53
N ASP A 300 16.40 -12.83 -9.69
CA ASP A 300 17.26 -13.10 -10.84
C ASP A 300 18.07 -11.86 -11.28
N LYS A 301 17.41 -10.69 -11.30
CA LYS A 301 18.10 -9.43 -11.62
C LYS A 301 19.06 -8.95 -10.51
N ALA A 302 18.86 -9.38 -9.29
CA ALA A 302 19.70 -8.97 -8.16
C ALA A 302 21.00 -9.80 -8.05
N GLY A 303 21.05 -10.96 -8.65
CA GLY A 303 22.16 -11.92 -8.61
C GLY A 303 21.91 -12.97 -7.51
#